data_08f6426351cc68b44145c89b22d0c81b
#
_entry.id   08f6426351cc68b44145c89b22d0c81b
#
_cell.length_a   1.000
_cell.length_b   1.000
_cell.length_c   1.000
_cell.angle_alpha   90.00
_cell.angle_beta   90.00
_cell.angle_gamma   90.00
#
_symmetry.space_group_name_H-M   'P 1'
#
loop_
_entity.id
_entity.type
_entity.pdbx_description
1 polymer ?
#
loop_
_entity_poly.entity_id
_entity_poly.type
_entity_poly.pdbx_seq_one_letter_code
_entity_poly.pdbx_strand_id
1 'polypeptide(L)'
;MHHALKAAAIGFVLLLATPVSAATGYSGSSAASYADTYWSKYNAAWPTFANSGGDCTNFVSQALNAGGFTMRMSPAYSGNAAWFMLQSRRHWSYSLSWINAQDNSAFLEGLQGITQVATYTGIAPGQTVPSNASQGDVVLYDWNNDGVFDHEAIIATTDGQTVDAHTNNRYHAYWTLAQYNSSWQTTRIVVLHIPPTTS
;
A
#
# COMPACT_ATOMS: atom_id res chain seq x y z
N MET A 1 -15.23 68.36 -5.54
CA MET A 1 -14.07 67.47 -5.34
C MET A 1 -14.58 66.02 -5.23
N HIS A 2 -14.48 65.26 -6.31
CA HIS A 2 -14.96 63.87 -6.36
C HIS A 2 -13.75 62.92 -6.18
N HIS A 3 -13.72 62.20 -5.09
CA HIS A 3 -12.70 61.15 -4.86
C HIS A 3 -13.25 59.83 -5.43
N ALA A 4 -12.61 59.33 -6.49
CA ALA A 4 -12.86 58.01 -7.03
C ALA A 4 -12.09 56.98 -6.22
N LEU A 5 -12.79 56.03 -5.56
CA LEU A 5 -12.19 54.85 -4.97
C LEU A 5 -11.84 53.88 -6.10
N LYS A 6 -10.56 53.54 -6.20
CA LYS A 6 -10.08 52.43 -7.03
C LYS A 6 -10.22 51.15 -6.24
N ALA A 7 -11.11 50.25 -6.68
CA ALA A 7 -11.17 48.88 -6.17
C ALA A 7 -10.03 48.07 -6.76
N ALA A 8 -9.17 47.54 -5.90
CA ALA A 8 -8.15 46.55 -6.29
C ALA A 8 -8.78 45.14 -6.32
N ALA A 9 -8.83 44.54 -7.49
CA ALA A 9 -9.24 43.13 -7.64
C ALA A 9 -8.09 42.24 -7.20
N ILE A 10 -8.27 41.51 -6.09
CA ILE A 10 -7.36 40.45 -5.65
C ILE A 10 -7.69 39.21 -6.48
N GLY A 11 -6.85 38.91 -7.47
CA GLY A 11 -6.94 37.67 -8.24
C GLY A 11 -6.55 36.49 -7.36
N PHE A 12 -7.51 35.62 -7.08
CA PHE A 12 -7.25 34.32 -6.41
C PHE A 12 -6.67 33.40 -7.45
N VAL A 13 -5.37 33.13 -7.38
CA VAL A 13 -4.71 32.07 -8.18
C VAL A 13 -5.05 30.74 -7.55
N LEU A 14 -6.00 30.03 -8.13
CA LEU A 14 -6.28 28.63 -7.79
C LEU A 14 -5.13 27.78 -8.30
N LEU A 15 -4.19 27.42 -7.43
CA LEU A 15 -3.20 26.38 -7.73
C LEU A 15 -3.96 25.05 -7.83
N LEU A 16 -4.24 24.63 -9.06
CA LEU A 16 -4.67 23.27 -9.34
C LEU A 16 -3.48 22.34 -9.04
N ALA A 17 -3.56 21.60 -7.93
CA ALA A 17 -2.63 20.52 -7.67
C ALA A 17 -2.73 19.53 -8.84
N THR A 18 -1.67 19.38 -9.63
CA THR A 18 -1.61 18.35 -10.67
C THR A 18 -1.68 16.99 -9.98
N PRO A 19 -2.60 16.10 -10.39
CA PRO A 19 -2.65 14.75 -9.84
C PRO A 19 -1.32 14.06 -10.07
N VAL A 20 -0.75 13.52 -9.01
CA VAL A 20 0.50 12.77 -9.08
C VAL A 20 0.19 11.39 -9.65
N SER A 21 0.73 11.07 -10.81
CA SER A 21 0.56 9.75 -11.46
C SER A 21 1.09 8.62 -10.57
N ALA A 22 0.38 7.51 -10.52
CA ALA A 22 0.89 6.25 -9.99
C ALA A 22 2.12 5.79 -10.79
N ALA A 23 2.84 4.79 -10.31
CA ALA A 23 4.12 4.33 -10.84
C ALA A 23 4.18 4.25 -12.37
N THR A 24 5.32 4.60 -12.95
CA THR A 24 5.62 4.33 -14.35
C THR A 24 6.33 2.98 -14.42
N GLY A 25 5.69 1.95 -15.01
CA GLY A 25 6.31 0.63 -15.23
C GLY A 25 6.07 -0.42 -14.14
N TYR A 26 5.00 -0.31 -13.32
CA TYR A 26 4.68 -1.34 -12.33
C TYR A 26 4.29 -2.68 -12.98
N SER A 27 4.89 -3.77 -12.48
CA SER A 27 4.61 -5.15 -12.84
C SER A 27 4.18 -5.94 -11.60
N GLY A 28 2.89 -6.27 -11.51
CA GLY A 28 2.35 -7.08 -10.41
C GLY A 28 3.00 -8.46 -10.34
N SER A 29 3.35 -9.06 -11.48
CA SER A 29 4.05 -10.35 -11.52
C SER A 29 5.49 -10.27 -10.95
N SER A 30 6.19 -9.16 -11.16
CA SER A 30 7.51 -8.96 -10.55
C SER A 30 7.40 -8.74 -9.04
N ALA A 31 6.38 -8.02 -8.59
CA ALA A 31 6.08 -7.83 -7.17
C ALA A 31 5.75 -9.17 -6.48
N ALA A 32 4.90 -9.98 -7.09
CA ALA A 32 4.57 -11.32 -6.59
C ALA A 32 5.79 -12.24 -6.57
N SER A 33 6.64 -12.23 -7.60
CA SER A 33 7.87 -13.02 -7.64
C SER A 33 8.85 -12.64 -6.51
N TYR A 34 8.89 -11.35 -6.15
CA TYR A 34 9.62 -10.92 -4.97
C TYR A 34 9.03 -11.52 -3.69
N ALA A 35 7.71 -11.44 -3.54
CA ALA A 35 7.00 -11.99 -2.39
C ALA A 35 7.23 -13.50 -2.26
N ASP A 36 7.06 -14.27 -3.34
CA ASP A 36 7.36 -15.70 -3.41
C ASP A 36 8.79 -16.03 -2.96
N THR A 37 9.74 -15.16 -3.28
CA THR A 37 11.15 -15.37 -2.91
C THR A 37 11.41 -15.15 -1.44
N TYR A 38 10.70 -14.19 -0.83
CA TYR A 38 11.02 -13.69 0.51
C TYR A 38 9.95 -13.94 1.58
N TRP A 39 8.84 -14.61 1.30
CA TRP A 39 7.75 -14.86 2.27
C TRP A 39 8.19 -15.48 3.61
N SER A 40 9.27 -16.28 3.61
CA SER A 40 9.78 -16.99 4.81
C SER A 40 11.14 -16.50 5.31
N LYS A 41 11.71 -15.47 4.65
CA LYS A 41 13.05 -14.93 4.99
C LYS A 41 13.12 -13.45 4.70
N TYR A 42 13.97 -12.74 5.43
CA TYR A 42 14.23 -11.32 5.18
C TYR A 42 15.26 -11.14 4.08
N ASN A 43 15.03 -10.18 3.18
CA ASN A 43 16.01 -9.75 2.20
C ASN A 43 17.07 -8.88 2.90
N ALA A 44 18.32 -9.37 2.94
CA ALA A 44 19.43 -8.70 3.61
C ALA A 44 19.79 -7.30 3.05
N ALA A 45 19.26 -6.93 1.87
CA ALA A 45 19.42 -5.60 1.30
C ALA A 45 18.51 -4.53 1.96
N TRP A 46 17.60 -4.92 2.84
CA TRP A 46 16.64 -4.06 3.51
C TRP A 46 16.66 -4.24 5.03
N PRO A 47 16.27 -3.24 5.81
CA PRO A 47 16.06 -3.41 7.24
C PRO A 47 14.82 -4.27 7.50
N THR A 48 14.76 -4.94 8.65
CA THR A 48 13.56 -5.63 9.12
C THR A 48 12.96 -4.93 10.33
N PHE A 49 11.64 -4.96 10.42
CA PHE A 49 10.85 -4.38 11.52
C PHE A 49 10.15 -5.45 12.37
N ALA A 50 10.50 -6.71 12.20
CA ALA A 50 9.90 -7.84 12.93
C ALA A 50 9.87 -7.67 14.46
N ASN A 51 10.89 -7.00 15.02
CA ASN A 51 10.99 -6.73 16.45
C ASN A 51 10.42 -5.33 16.86
N SER A 52 9.76 -4.62 15.92
CA SER A 52 9.32 -3.24 16.11
C SER A 52 7.84 -3.06 15.73
N GLY A 53 7.01 -4.06 16.01
CA GLY A 53 5.57 -4.03 15.73
C GLY A 53 5.13 -4.86 14.52
N GLY A 54 6.06 -5.39 13.74
CA GLY A 54 5.78 -6.24 12.58
C GLY A 54 6.49 -5.77 11.30
N ASP A 55 6.52 -6.64 10.31
CA ASP A 55 7.24 -6.43 9.04
C ASP A 55 6.33 -6.53 7.81
N CYS A 56 5.02 -6.62 8.01
CA CYS A 56 4.06 -6.86 6.92
C CYS A 56 4.12 -5.76 5.84
N THR A 57 3.98 -4.50 6.24
CA THR A 57 4.01 -3.37 5.31
C THR A 57 5.39 -3.14 4.71
N ASN A 58 6.46 -3.33 5.50
CA ASN A 58 7.83 -3.29 4.95
C ASN A 58 8.04 -4.34 3.86
N PHE A 59 7.51 -5.55 4.04
CA PHE A 59 7.56 -6.63 3.06
C PHE A 59 6.77 -6.29 1.79
N VAL A 60 5.52 -5.81 1.93
CA VAL A 60 4.69 -5.39 0.81
C VAL A 60 5.33 -4.22 0.07
N SER A 61 5.86 -3.22 0.78
CA SER A 61 6.59 -2.10 0.18
C SER A 61 7.80 -2.54 -0.63
N GLN A 62 8.57 -3.51 -0.13
CA GLN A 62 9.69 -4.09 -0.88
C GLN A 62 9.21 -4.80 -2.15
N ALA A 63 8.11 -5.56 -2.07
CA ALA A 63 7.52 -6.23 -3.22
C ALA A 63 7.01 -5.23 -4.28
N LEU A 64 6.29 -4.19 -3.87
CA LEU A 64 5.87 -3.10 -4.75
C LEU A 64 7.06 -2.42 -5.43
N ASN A 65 8.12 -2.13 -4.68
CA ASN A 65 9.35 -1.54 -5.22
C ASN A 65 10.05 -2.48 -6.22
N ALA A 66 10.12 -3.78 -5.94
CA ALA A 66 10.65 -4.78 -6.86
C ALA A 66 9.79 -4.92 -8.12
N GLY A 67 8.49 -4.67 -8.02
CA GLY A 67 7.57 -4.56 -9.14
C GLY A 67 7.73 -3.27 -9.97
N GLY A 68 8.61 -2.36 -9.58
CA GLY A 68 8.83 -1.09 -10.28
C GLY A 68 8.01 0.09 -9.75
N PHE A 69 7.30 -0.08 -8.63
CA PHE A 69 6.64 1.04 -7.98
C PHE A 69 7.70 2.02 -7.44
N THR A 70 7.64 3.26 -7.90
CA THR A 70 8.72 4.23 -7.68
C THR A 70 8.61 4.90 -6.32
N MET A 71 9.71 4.90 -5.55
CA MET A 71 9.80 5.64 -4.29
C MET A 71 9.50 7.13 -4.50
N ARG A 72 8.79 7.71 -3.54
CA ARG A 72 8.44 9.13 -3.53
C ARG A 72 8.97 9.82 -2.31
N MET A 73 9.82 10.81 -2.56
CA MET A 73 10.28 11.74 -1.55
C MET A 73 9.31 12.93 -1.49
N SER A 74 8.91 13.30 -0.29
CA SER A 74 8.19 14.55 -0.06
C SER A 74 9.06 15.48 0.79
N PRO A 75 9.02 16.81 0.56
CA PRO A 75 9.71 17.77 1.41
C PRO A 75 9.29 17.69 2.90
N ALA A 76 8.03 17.27 3.14
CA ALA A 76 7.56 16.88 4.46
C ALA A 76 7.74 15.38 4.61
N TYR A 77 8.75 14.92 5.34
CA TYR A 77 8.97 13.51 5.68
C TYR A 77 7.85 12.90 6.52
N SER A 78 6.91 13.70 6.97
CA SER A 78 5.75 13.31 7.77
C SER A 78 4.48 13.28 6.93
N GLY A 79 3.67 12.26 7.14
CA GLY A 79 2.36 12.07 6.49
C GLY A 79 2.42 11.21 5.22
N ASN A 80 1.25 11.00 4.63
CA ASN A 80 1.00 10.08 3.52
C ASN A 80 1.46 10.60 2.13
N ALA A 81 2.28 11.64 2.08
CA ALA A 81 2.79 12.22 0.82
C ALA A 81 4.12 11.60 0.35
N ALA A 82 4.79 10.83 1.21
CA ALA A 82 6.06 10.18 0.92
C ALA A 82 5.94 8.66 1.03
N TRP A 83 6.71 7.93 0.25
CA TRP A 83 6.86 6.48 0.34
C TRP A 83 8.26 6.10 -0.11
N PHE A 84 9.14 5.83 0.85
CA PHE A 84 10.55 5.57 0.58
C PHE A 84 11.23 4.81 1.71
N MET A 85 12.32 4.13 1.34
CA MET A 85 13.31 3.52 2.22
C MET A 85 14.70 3.75 1.62
N LEU A 86 15.53 4.52 2.28
CA LEU A 86 16.85 4.91 1.78
C LEU A 86 17.94 4.56 2.76
N GLN A 87 19.02 3.99 2.25
CA GLN A 87 20.23 3.75 3.02
C GLN A 87 21.27 4.84 2.75
N SER A 88 21.75 5.47 3.82
CA SER A 88 22.90 6.38 3.78
C SER A 88 23.97 5.89 4.74
N ARG A 89 25.08 5.40 4.21
CA ARG A 89 26.15 4.72 4.99
C ARG A 89 25.58 3.54 5.79
N ARG A 90 25.45 3.68 7.13
CA ARG A 90 24.93 2.64 8.05
C ARG A 90 23.56 3.01 8.63
N HIS A 91 22.94 4.06 8.14
CA HIS A 91 21.65 4.55 8.63
C HIS A 91 20.57 4.36 7.58
N TRP A 92 19.38 3.97 8.04
CA TRP A 92 18.18 3.92 7.23
C TRP A 92 17.28 5.11 7.53
N SER A 93 16.75 5.73 6.48
CA SER A 93 15.71 6.74 6.53
C SER A 93 14.50 6.23 5.76
N TYR A 94 13.32 6.34 6.33
CA TYR A 94 12.10 5.79 5.75
C TYR A 94 10.87 6.62 6.12
N SER A 95 9.83 6.51 5.29
CA SER A 95 8.51 7.07 5.58
C SER A 95 7.68 6.08 6.42
N LEU A 96 6.70 6.59 7.18
CA LEU A 96 5.75 5.73 7.88
C LEU A 96 4.95 4.88 6.90
N SER A 97 4.57 5.42 5.75
CA SER A 97 3.88 4.72 4.68
C SER A 97 4.66 3.51 4.10
N TRP A 98 5.96 3.40 4.34
CA TRP A 98 6.74 2.21 3.96
C TRP A 98 6.61 1.07 4.97
N ILE A 99 6.30 1.36 6.25
CA ILE A 99 6.39 0.38 7.35
C ILE A 99 5.11 0.20 8.17
N ASN A 100 4.07 1.00 7.93
CA ASN A 100 2.82 0.99 8.67
C ASN A 100 1.63 0.85 7.70
N ALA A 101 0.74 -0.12 7.96
CA ALA A 101 -0.36 -0.46 7.05
C ALA A 101 -1.37 0.69 6.87
N GLN A 102 -1.69 1.41 7.94
CA GLN A 102 -2.61 2.56 7.87
C GLN A 102 -2.02 3.71 7.05
N ASP A 103 -0.74 4.03 7.26
CA ASP A 103 -0.06 5.09 6.50
C ASP A 103 0.18 4.68 5.04
N ASN A 104 0.46 3.39 4.77
CA ASN A 104 0.61 2.87 3.41
C ASN A 104 -0.71 2.93 2.65
N SER A 105 -1.81 2.46 3.25
CA SER A 105 -3.16 2.59 2.68
C SER A 105 -3.47 4.03 2.28
N ALA A 106 -3.30 4.97 3.20
CA ALA A 106 -3.58 6.38 2.92
C ALA A 106 -2.66 6.97 1.83
N PHE A 107 -1.40 6.52 1.74
CA PHE A 107 -0.50 6.89 0.65
C PHE A 107 -0.98 6.34 -0.69
N LEU A 108 -1.28 5.04 -0.76
CA LEU A 108 -1.71 4.37 -2.00
C LEU A 108 -3.03 4.94 -2.50
N GLU A 109 -4.04 5.08 -1.63
CA GLU A 109 -5.35 5.63 -1.98
C GLU A 109 -5.29 7.10 -2.45
N GLY A 110 -4.28 7.85 -2.01
CA GLY A 110 -4.01 9.22 -2.47
C GLY A 110 -3.43 9.31 -3.89
N LEU A 111 -3.07 8.19 -4.52
CA LEU A 111 -2.45 8.17 -5.84
C LEU A 111 -3.49 8.01 -6.95
N GLN A 112 -3.28 8.77 -8.04
CA GLN A 112 -4.11 8.60 -9.24
C GLN A 112 -3.89 7.21 -9.85
N GLY A 113 -4.97 6.53 -10.19
CA GLY A 113 -4.97 5.22 -10.85
C GLY A 113 -5.04 4.04 -9.88
N ILE A 114 -4.66 4.19 -8.62
CA ILE A 114 -4.92 3.16 -7.61
C ILE A 114 -6.38 3.24 -7.22
N THR A 115 -7.07 2.10 -7.21
CA THR A 115 -8.50 2.02 -6.92
C THR A 115 -8.78 0.98 -5.86
N GLN A 116 -9.68 1.30 -4.95
CA GLN A 116 -10.26 0.32 -4.05
C GLN A 116 -11.25 -0.54 -4.85
N VAL A 117 -10.89 -1.79 -5.09
CA VAL A 117 -11.72 -2.71 -5.90
C VAL A 117 -12.76 -3.45 -5.07
N ALA A 118 -12.53 -3.55 -3.76
CA ALA A 118 -13.50 -4.15 -2.84
C ALA A 118 -13.27 -3.73 -1.40
N THR A 119 -14.37 -3.70 -0.64
CA THR A 119 -14.37 -3.66 0.82
C THR A 119 -15.34 -4.73 1.33
N TYR A 120 -14.88 -5.54 2.26
CA TYR A 120 -15.65 -6.59 2.87
C TYR A 120 -15.56 -6.55 4.39
N THR A 121 -16.57 -7.10 5.05
CA THR A 121 -16.53 -7.39 6.49
C THR A 121 -17.07 -8.80 6.70
N GLY A 122 -16.35 -9.60 7.48
CA GLY A 122 -16.79 -10.94 7.84
C GLY A 122 -16.78 -11.94 6.68
N ILE A 123 -15.75 -11.91 5.84
CA ILE A 123 -15.61 -12.87 4.73
C ILE A 123 -15.09 -14.21 5.25
N ALA A 124 -15.85 -15.26 5.00
CA ALA A 124 -15.50 -16.63 5.36
C ALA A 124 -14.28 -17.16 4.59
N PRO A 125 -13.56 -18.15 5.14
CA PRO A 125 -12.51 -18.85 4.41
C PRO A 125 -13.03 -19.43 3.08
N GLY A 126 -12.22 -19.36 2.03
CA GLY A 126 -12.53 -19.92 0.70
C GLY A 126 -13.46 -19.08 -0.17
N GLN A 127 -13.81 -17.87 0.23
CA GLN A 127 -14.55 -16.95 -0.64
C GLN A 127 -13.65 -16.41 -1.76
N THR A 128 -14.22 -16.32 -2.96
CA THR A 128 -13.51 -15.82 -4.14
C THR A 128 -13.18 -14.34 -4.00
N VAL A 129 -11.95 -13.98 -4.36
CA VAL A 129 -11.54 -12.58 -4.47
C VAL A 129 -12.36 -11.85 -5.55
N PRO A 130 -12.51 -10.52 -5.49
CA PRO A 130 -13.13 -9.74 -6.55
C PRO A 130 -12.51 -10.01 -7.93
N SER A 131 -13.32 -10.08 -8.96
CA SER A 131 -12.88 -10.39 -10.33
C SER A 131 -11.92 -9.35 -10.93
N ASN A 132 -11.86 -8.16 -10.36
CA ASN A 132 -10.95 -7.08 -10.75
C ASN A 132 -9.71 -6.95 -9.86
N ALA A 133 -9.50 -7.87 -8.91
CA ALA A 133 -8.24 -8.01 -8.19
C ALA A 133 -7.24 -8.79 -9.06
N SER A 134 -5.98 -8.41 -8.99
CA SER A 134 -4.91 -8.93 -9.83
C SER A 134 -3.66 -9.27 -9.02
N GLN A 135 -2.82 -10.11 -9.56
CA GLN A 135 -1.50 -10.39 -9.01
C GLN A 135 -0.71 -9.08 -8.81
N GLY A 136 -0.14 -8.91 -7.62
CA GLY A 136 0.57 -7.70 -7.23
C GLY A 136 -0.31 -6.63 -6.58
N ASP A 137 -1.61 -6.84 -6.47
CA ASP A 137 -2.50 -5.97 -5.71
C ASP A 137 -2.27 -6.11 -4.20
N VAL A 138 -2.65 -5.08 -3.46
CA VAL A 138 -2.48 -5.01 -2.01
C VAL A 138 -3.78 -5.35 -1.31
N VAL A 139 -3.68 -6.19 -0.26
CA VAL A 139 -4.79 -6.52 0.62
C VAL A 139 -4.50 -5.99 2.02
N LEU A 140 -5.41 -5.19 2.54
CA LEU A 140 -5.35 -4.55 3.85
C LEU A 140 -6.36 -5.19 4.80
N TYR A 141 -5.95 -5.42 6.04
CA TYR A 141 -6.78 -6.04 7.07
C TYR A 141 -6.86 -5.15 8.30
N ASP A 142 -8.09 -4.88 8.70
CA ASP A 142 -8.47 -4.25 9.96
C ASP A 142 -9.16 -5.36 10.79
N TRP A 143 -8.39 -5.98 11.69
CA TRP A 143 -8.78 -7.23 12.35
C TRP A 143 -9.99 -7.08 13.27
N ASN A 144 -10.15 -5.92 13.87
CA ASN A 144 -11.20 -5.61 14.86
C ASN A 144 -12.26 -4.64 14.34
N ASN A 145 -12.10 -4.16 13.08
CA ASN A 145 -12.99 -3.22 12.41
C ASN A 145 -13.14 -1.89 13.17
N ASP A 146 -12.02 -1.36 13.67
CA ASP A 146 -11.98 -0.07 14.36
C ASP A 146 -11.63 1.10 13.44
N GLY A 147 -11.40 0.83 12.15
CA GLY A 147 -11.06 1.81 11.14
C GLY A 147 -9.56 1.96 10.90
N VAL A 148 -8.72 1.21 11.62
CA VAL A 148 -7.26 1.22 11.47
C VAL A 148 -6.81 -0.11 10.86
N PHE A 149 -5.98 -0.06 9.83
CA PHE A 149 -5.41 -1.28 9.26
C PHE A 149 -4.24 -1.79 10.11
N ASP A 150 -4.34 -3.05 10.53
CA ASP A 150 -3.37 -3.75 11.37
C ASP A 150 -2.34 -4.55 10.56
N HIS A 151 -2.71 -4.95 9.34
CA HIS A 151 -1.92 -5.89 8.55
C HIS A 151 -2.07 -5.62 7.06
N GLU A 152 -1.07 -6.07 6.30
CA GLU A 152 -1.00 -5.92 4.86
C GLU A 152 -0.37 -7.15 4.23
N ALA A 153 -0.88 -7.53 3.07
CA ALA A 153 -0.37 -8.63 2.24
C ALA A 153 -0.42 -8.25 0.77
N ILE A 154 0.28 -9.01 -0.07
CA ILE A 154 0.29 -8.83 -1.51
C ILE A 154 -0.32 -10.05 -2.20
N ILE A 155 -1.16 -9.83 -3.23
CA ILE A 155 -1.73 -10.92 -4.03
C ILE A 155 -0.60 -11.59 -4.82
N ALA A 156 -0.41 -12.89 -4.57
CA ALA A 156 0.71 -13.67 -5.09
C ALA A 156 0.38 -14.40 -6.40
N THR A 157 -0.88 -14.84 -6.59
CA THR A 157 -1.27 -15.67 -7.74
C THR A 157 -2.09 -14.91 -8.78
N THR A 158 -2.03 -15.37 -10.03
CA THR A 158 -2.70 -14.74 -11.18
C THR A 158 -4.22 -14.81 -11.11
N ASP A 159 -4.77 -15.77 -10.36
CA ASP A 159 -6.21 -15.88 -10.09
C ASP A 159 -6.67 -14.97 -8.94
N GLY A 160 -5.75 -14.25 -8.30
CA GLY A 160 -6.03 -13.36 -7.21
C GLY A 160 -6.36 -14.03 -5.87
N GLN A 161 -6.43 -15.36 -5.81
CA GLN A 161 -6.98 -16.08 -4.67
C GLN A 161 -6.07 -16.18 -3.47
N THR A 162 -4.76 -15.95 -3.65
CA THR A 162 -3.79 -16.13 -2.58
C THR A 162 -2.88 -14.94 -2.39
N VAL A 163 -2.41 -14.79 -1.16
CA VAL A 163 -1.50 -13.73 -0.75
C VAL A 163 -0.25 -14.29 -0.10
N ASP A 164 0.83 -13.51 -0.19
CA ASP A 164 2.03 -13.67 0.61
C ASP A 164 2.15 -12.53 1.63
N ALA A 165 2.65 -12.85 2.83
CA ALA A 165 2.81 -11.88 3.91
C ALA A 165 3.96 -12.23 4.86
N HIS A 166 4.51 -11.19 5.50
CA HIS A 166 5.34 -11.27 6.70
C HIS A 166 4.52 -11.04 7.97
N THR A 167 5.16 -11.09 9.10
CA THR A 167 4.55 -11.07 10.43
C THR A 167 3.53 -12.21 10.55
N ASN A 168 3.98 -13.39 10.94
CA ASN A 168 3.33 -14.69 10.73
C ASN A 168 3.36 -15.09 9.25
N ASN A 169 4.56 -15.41 8.76
CA ASN A 169 4.86 -15.73 7.37
C ASN A 169 3.76 -16.56 6.70
N ARG A 170 3.31 -16.10 5.54
CA ARG A 170 2.28 -16.79 4.72
C ARG A 170 2.82 -16.95 3.32
N TYR A 171 2.59 -18.14 2.76
CA TYR A 171 2.87 -18.46 1.37
C TYR A 171 1.61 -18.96 0.71
N HIS A 172 1.18 -18.29 -0.32
CA HIS A 172 -0.04 -18.61 -1.07
C HIS A 172 -1.23 -18.92 -0.13
N ALA A 173 -1.35 -18.15 0.96
CA ALA A 173 -2.50 -18.27 1.84
C ALA A 173 -3.73 -17.65 1.19
N TYR A 174 -4.93 -18.16 1.46
CA TYR A 174 -6.14 -17.53 0.96
C TYR A 174 -6.19 -16.05 1.34
N TRP A 175 -6.57 -15.22 0.38
CA TRP A 175 -6.56 -13.76 0.47
C TRP A 175 -7.33 -13.19 1.68
N THR A 176 -8.31 -13.92 2.21
CA THR A 176 -9.06 -13.50 3.39
C THR A 176 -8.26 -13.64 4.69
N LEU A 177 -7.25 -14.48 4.72
CA LEU A 177 -6.52 -14.94 5.91
C LEU A 177 -7.44 -15.47 7.04
N ALA A 178 -8.73 -15.69 6.75
CA ALA A 178 -9.75 -16.06 7.74
C ALA A 178 -9.44 -17.40 8.43
N GLN A 179 -8.73 -18.33 7.78
CA GLN A 179 -8.31 -19.60 8.41
C GLN A 179 -7.26 -19.40 9.51
N TYR A 180 -6.63 -18.23 9.60
CA TYR A 180 -5.63 -17.87 10.61
C TYR A 180 -6.12 -16.84 11.62
N ASN A 181 -7.35 -16.35 11.45
CA ASN A 181 -7.94 -15.32 12.28
C ASN A 181 -9.29 -15.78 12.84
N SER A 182 -9.33 -16.09 14.14
CA SER A 182 -10.57 -16.51 14.83
C SER A 182 -11.66 -15.42 14.88
N SER A 183 -11.29 -14.15 14.65
CA SER A 183 -12.19 -13.00 14.62
C SER A 183 -12.55 -12.58 13.20
N TRP A 184 -12.42 -13.46 12.20
CA TRP A 184 -12.67 -13.13 10.81
C TRP A 184 -14.06 -12.55 10.54
N GLN A 185 -15.07 -12.88 11.36
CA GLN A 185 -16.46 -12.39 11.21
C GLN A 185 -16.58 -10.88 11.38
N THR A 186 -15.65 -10.26 12.09
CA THR A 186 -15.62 -8.80 12.30
C THR A 186 -14.54 -8.11 11.47
N THR A 187 -13.59 -8.85 10.91
CA THR A 187 -12.49 -8.29 10.15
C THR A 187 -12.98 -7.56 8.91
N ARG A 188 -12.55 -6.31 8.77
CA ARG A 188 -12.70 -5.54 7.52
C ARG A 188 -11.48 -5.79 6.64
N ILE A 189 -11.72 -6.08 5.36
CA ILE A 189 -10.69 -6.29 4.34
C ILE A 189 -10.92 -5.30 3.20
N VAL A 190 -9.86 -4.65 2.76
CA VAL A 190 -9.84 -3.78 1.59
C VAL A 190 -8.83 -4.31 0.59
N VAL A 191 -9.22 -4.36 -0.68
CA VAL A 191 -8.33 -4.71 -1.79
C VAL A 191 -8.07 -3.47 -2.62
N LEU A 192 -6.80 -3.10 -2.78
CA LEU A 192 -6.35 -2.00 -3.62
C LEU A 192 -5.73 -2.55 -4.89
N HIS A 193 -6.31 -2.18 -6.03
CA HIS A 193 -5.72 -2.49 -7.34
C HIS A 193 -4.59 -1.52 -7.67
N ILE A 194 -3.41 -2.07 -7.92
CA ILE A 194 -2.23 -1.34 -8.37
C ILE A 194 -2.12 -1.53 -9.89
N PRO A 195 -2.52 -0.54 -10.68
CA PRO A 195 -2.57 -0.72 -12.13
C PRO A 195 -1.17 -0.92 -12.71
N PRO A 196 -1.01 -1.84 -13.67
CA PRO A 196 0.18 -1.85 -14.49
C PRO A 196 0.21 -0.53 -15.26
N THR A 197 1.34 0.16 -15.23
CA THR A 197 1.46 1.34 -16.07
C THR A 197 1.54 0.90 -17.51
N THR A 198 0.61 1.37 -18.31
CA THR A 198 0.73 1.31 -19.76
C THR A 198 1.86 2.25 -20.20
N SER A 199 2.89 1.70 -20.82
CA SER A 199 3.94 2.42 -21.54
C SER A 199 3.35 3.26 -22.67
#